data_786be4c710b2da4b1a9db98bd07e4cc8
#
_entry.id   786be4c710b2da4b1a9db98bd07e4cc8
#
_cell.length_a   1.000
_cell.length_b   1.000
_cell.length_c   1.000
_cell.angle_alpha   90.00
_cell.angle_beta   90.00
_cell.angle_gamma   90.00
#
_symmetry.space_group_name_H-M   'P 1'
#
loop_
_entity.id
_entity.type
_entity.pdbx_description
1 polymer ?
#
loop_
_entity_poly.entity_id
_entity_poly.type
_entity_poly.pdbx_seq_one_letter_code
_entity_poly.pdbx_strand_id
1 'polypeptide(L)'
;MKINMKNGLPLVTLELRYKSTTIILENVLLDTGCAISVFDTDIVSSIGLLINTEIGRAVRMYGIGGKSELAFQQTVDEISINSNNLSNYTLQLAMTKIPYGFEAILGVDYFIRSQTIIDFKNFIVY
;
A
#
# COMPACT_ATOMS: atom_id res chain seq x y z
N MET A 1 9.27 -13.57 3.65
CA MET A 1 9.95 -12.47 2.89
C MET A 1 10.75 -11.63 3.86
N LYS A 2 11.93 -11.22 3.44
CA LYS A 2 12.82 -10.41 4.28
C LYS A 2 12.33 -8.95 4.36
N ILE A 3 12.37 -8.39 5.55
CA ILE A 3 12.12 -6.97 5.77
C ILE A 3 13.43 -6.20 5.60
N ASN A 4 13.40 -5.15 4.79
CA ASN A 4 14.52 -4.24 4.62
C ASN A 4 14.34 -3.04 5.56
N MET A 5 15.17 -2.93 6.58
CA MET A 5 15.13 -1.79 7.50
C MET A 5 15.90 -0.63 6.88
N LYS A 6 15.21 0.50 6.67
CA LYS A 6 15.80 1.72 6.14
C LYS A 6 15.39 2.91 6.98
N ASN A 7 16.37 3.61 7.55
CA ASN A 7 16.14 4.74 8.45
C ASN A 7 15.21 4.38 9.63
N GLY A 8 15.32 3.15 10.14
CA GLY A 8 14.48 2.68 11.25
C GLY A 8 13.08 2.24 10.82
N LEU A 9 12.78 2.18 9.53
CA LEU A 9 11.46 1.82 9.03
C LEU A 9 11.49 0.48 8.29
N PRO A 10 10.48 -0.38 8.48
CA PRO A 10 10.42 -1.70 7.84
C PRO A 10 9.81 -1.58 6.43
N LEU A 11 10.61 -1.90 5.42
CA LEU A 11 10.19 -1.89 4.02
C LEU A 11 10.16 -3.29 3.45
N VAL A 12 9.21 -3.52 2.56
CA VAL A 12 9.08 -4.76 1.79
C VAL A 12 8.84 -4.47 0.32
N THR A 13 8.94 -5.53 -0.49
CA THR A 13 8.54 -5.52 -1.89
C THR A 13 7.12 -6.05 -2.02
N LEU A 14 6.30 -5.40 -2.83
CA LEU A 14 4.92 -5.78 -3.07
C LEU A 14 4.66 -5.87 -4.56
N GLU A 15 3.89 -6.87 -4.95
CA GLU A 15 3.40 -7.02 -6.31
C GLU A 15 1.95 -6.57 -6.39
N LEU A 16 1.63 -5.70 -7.37
CA LEU A 16 0.30 -5.19 -7.61
C LEU A 16 -0.10 -5.49 -9.04
N ARG A 17 -1.28 -6.11 -9.21
CA ARG A 17 -1.84 -6.41 -10.53
C ARG A 17 -3.16 -5.67 -10.73
N TYR A 18 -3.24 -5.00 -11.88
CA TYR A 18 -4.43 -4.28 -12.31
C TYR A 18 -4.63 -4.47 -13.81
N LYS A 19 -5.80 -5.02 -14.21
CA LYS A 19 -6.17 -5.24 -15.62
C LYS A 19 -5.06 -5.91 -16.43
N SER A 20 -4.60 -7.06 -15.99
CA SER A 20 -3.56 -7.86 -16.65
C SER A 20 -2.16 -7.26 -16.67
N THR A 21 -1.93 -6.13 -16.04
CA THR A 21 -0.61 -5.52 -15.89
C THR A 21 -0.14 -5.61 -14.44
N THR A 22 1.09 -6.03 -14.25
CA THR A 22 1.69 -6.18 -12.93
C THR A 22 2.84 -5.20 -12.76
N ILE A 23 2.94 -4.58 -11.58
CA ILE A 23 4.08 -3.77 -11.18
C ILE A 23 4.62 -4.27 -9.85
N ILE A 24 5.93 -4.15 -9.69
CA ILE A 24 6.62 -4.44 -8.43
C ILE A 24 6.96 -3.12 -7.75
N LEU A 25 6.49 -2.95 -6.52
CA LEU A 25 6.79 -1.80 -5.68
C LEU A 25 7.87 -2.21 -4.67
N GLU A 26 8.98 -1.48 -4.64
CA GLU A 26 10.14 -1.90 -3.83
C GLU A 26 10.22 -1.22 -2.47
N ASN A 27 9.67 -0.02 -2.34
CA ASN A 27 9.73 0.76 -1.11
C ASN A 27 8.34 0.87 -0.47
N VAL A 28 7.84 -0.26 0.02
CA VAL A 28 6.52 -0.35 0.64
C VAL A 28 6.68 -0.42 2.16
N LEU A 29 6.15 0.59 2.84
CA LEU A 29 6.23 0.68 4.30
C LEU A 29 5.19 -0.24 4.95
N LEU A 30 5.63 -1.03 5.92
CA LEU A 30 4.72 -1.75 6.82
C LEU A 30 4.37 -0.82 7.98
N ASP A 31 3.10 -0.41 8.08
CA ASP A 31 2.68 0.61 9.05
C ASP A 31 1.42 0.18 9.79
N THR A 32 1.59 -0.37 10.98
CA THR A 32 0.47 -0.77 11.84
C THR A 32 -0.31 0.42 12.42
N GLY A 33 0.20 1.62 12.29
CA GLY A 33 -0.50 2.85 12.66
C GLY A 33 -1.44 3.39 11.57
N CYS A 34 -1.41 2.79 10.37
CA CYS A 34 -2.25 3.17 9.25
C CYS A 34 -3.44 2.21 9.14
N ALA A 35 -4.66 2.73 9.19
CA ALA A 35 -5.86 1.88 9.15
C ALA A 35 -6.10 1.30 7.75
N ILE A 36 -5.87 2.07 6.70
CA ILE A 36 -6.13 1.68 5.31
C ILE A 36 -4.88 1.94 4.48
N SER A 37 -4.50 0.95 3.68
CA SER A 37 -3.31 1.02 2.82
C SER A 37 -3.46 2.10 1.76
N VAL A 38 -2.35 2.80 1.49
CA VAL A 38 -2.27 3.91 0.54
C VAL A 38 -1.19 3.62 -0.49
N PHE A 39 -1.50 3.81 -1.76
CA PHE A 39 -0.56 3.60 -2.86
C PHE A 39 -0.30 4.92 -3.57
N ASP A 40 0.93 5.14 -3.97
CA ASP A 40 1.33 6.38 -4.63
C ASP A 40 0.65 6.51 -6.00
N THR A 41 -0.05 7.61 -6.20
CA THR A 41 -0.84 7.86 -7.40
C THR A 41 0.01 7.81 -8.68
N ASP A 42 1.19 8.41 -8.66
CA ASP A 42 2.04 8.50 -9.84
C ASP A 42 2.69 7.16 -10.18
N ILE A 43 3.10 6.39 -9.17
CA ILE A 43 3.71 5.07 -9.38
C ILE A 43 2.74 4.11 -10.03
N VAL A 44 1.50 4.03 -9.54
CA VAL A 44 0.51 3.08 -10.08
C VAL A 44 -0.12 3.55 -11.38
N SER A 45 0.03 4.81 -11.75
CA SER A 45 -0.46 5.30 -13.05
C SER A 45 0.23 4.58 -14.23
N SER A 46 1.45 4.07 -14.02
CA SER A 46 2.20 3.34 -15.04
C SER A 46 1.51 2.07 -15.54
N ILE A 47 0.62 1.48 -14.74
CA ILE A 47 -0.15 0.29 -15.12
C ILE A 47 -1.61 0.64 -15.45
N GLY A 48 -1.91 1.92 -15.66
CA GLY A 48 -3.25 2.38 -16.00
C GLY A 48 -4.19 2.56 -14.81
N LEU A 49 -3.71 2.40 -13.59
CA LEU A 49 -4.51 2.64 -12.39
C LEU A 49 -4.54 4.14 -12.11
N LEU A 50 -5.55 4.80 -12.67
CA LEU A 50 -5.74 6.24 -12.57
C LEU A 50 -6.88 6.56 -11.60
N ILE A 51 -6.83 7.75 -11.01
CA ILE A 51 -7.95 8.26 -10.22
C ILE A 51 -9.16 8.37 -11.14
N ASN A 52 -10.23 7.66 -10.77
CA ASN A 52 -11.48 7.67 -11.51
C ASN A 52 -12.59 8.21 -10.60
N THR A 53 -13.04 9.43 -10.89
CA THR A 53 -14.04 10.11 -10.09
C THR A 53 -15.45 9.57 -10.28
N GLU A 54 -15.68 8.74 -11.31
CA GLU A 54 -16.99 8.11 -11.57
C GLU A 54 -17.19 6.83 -10.77
N ILE A 55 -16.14 6.00 -10.68
CA ILE A 55 -16.19 4.70 -9.98
C ILE A 55 -15.39 4.67 -8.68
N GLY A 56 -14.40 5.55 -8.55
CA GLY A 56 -13.61 5.69 -7.34
C GLY A 56 -14.33 6.56 -6.32
N ARG A 57 -14.02 6.35 -5.05
CA ARG A 57 -14.60 7.11 -3.95
C ARG A 57 -13.55 8.02 -3.32
N ALA A 58 -13.85 9.32 -3.22
CA ALA A 58 -13.01 10.24 -2.48
C ALA A 58 -13.22 10.04 -0.98
N VAL A 59 -12.13 9.95 -0.22
CA VAL A 59 -12.13 9.79 1.23
C VAL A 59 -11.10 10.72 1.86
N ARG A 60 -11.33 11.12 3.11
CA ARG A 60 -10.33 11.87 3.86
C ARG A 60 -9.53 10.93 4.74
N MET A 61 -8.20 11.10 4.70
CA MET A 61 -7.27 10.42 5.59
C MET A 61 -6.80 11.41 6.65
N TYR A 62 -6.71 10.94 7.88
CA TYR A 62 -6.24 11.75 9.01
C TYR A 62 -4.96 11.16 9.57
N GLY A 63 -3.96 12.03 9.76
CA GLY A 63 -2.71 11.67 10.40
C GLY A 63 -2.60 12.23 11.81
N ILE A 64 -1.49 11.94 12.46
CA ILE A 64 -1.13 12.53 13.76
C ILE A 64 -1.05 14.05 13.58
N GLY A 65 -1.66 14.80 14.50
CA GLY A 65 -1.75 16.26 14.42
C GLY A 65 -3.02 16.79 13.76
N GLY A 66 -3.94 15.92 13.35
CA GLY A 66 -5.27 16.29 12.82
C GLY A 66 -5.26 16.80 11.39
N LYS A 67 -4.13 16.75 10.68
CA LYS A 67 -4.10 17.09 9.24
C LYS A 67 -4.83 16.02 8.44
N SER A 68 -5.67 16.45 7.51
CA SER A 68 -6.37 15.54 6.61
C SER A 68 -5.88 15.72 5.17
N GLU A 69 -5.80 14.62 4.43
CA GLU A 69 -5.51 14.60 3.01
C GLU A 69 -6.64 13.89 2.28
N LEU A 70 -6.90 14.31 1.04
CA LEU A 70 -7.88 13.67 0.18
C LEU A 70 -7.22 12.49 -0.53
N ALA A 71 -7.87 11.33 -0.44
CA ALA A 71 -7.46 10.14 -1.16
C ALA A 71 -8.64 9.59 -1.97
N PHE A 72 -8.35 8.74 -2.95
CA PHE A 72 -9.37 8.10 -3.77
C PHE A 72 -9.29 6.60 -3.59
N GLN A 73 -10.43 5.97 -3.26
CA GLN A 73 -10.51 4.51 -3.16
C GLN A 73 -10.76 3.91 -4.53
N GLN A 74 -9.98 2.88 -4.86
CA GLN A 74 -10.18 2.08 -6.07
C GLN A 74 -9.86 0.62 -5.78
N THR A 75 -10.48 -0.27 -6.54
CA THR A 75 -10.28 -1.71 -6.41
C THR A 75 -9.31 -2.19 -7.48
N VAL A 76 -8.32 -2.98 -7.08
CA VAL A 76 -7.35 -3.63 -7.96
C VAL A 76 -7.61 -5.13 -7.98
N ASP A 77 -7.05 -5.82 -8.98
CA ASP A 77 -7.27 -7.25 -9.15
C ASP A 77 -6.59 -8.06 -8.05
N GLU A 78 -5.34 -7.71 -7.73
CA GLU A 78 -4.59 -8.45 -6.73
C GLU A 78 -3.43 -7.62 -6.19
N ILE A 79 -3.15 -7.78 -4.91
CA ILE A 79 -1.88 -7.36 -4.31
C ILE A 79 -1.28 -8.54 -3.55
N SER A 80 0.04 -8.62 -3.51
CA SER A 80 0.71 -9.71 -2.78
C SER A 80 2.05 -9.29 -2.20
N ILE A 81 2.30 -9.77 -0.99
CA ILE A 81 3.62 -9.84 -0.38
C ILE A 81 3.94 -11.31 -0.25
N ASN A 82 5.05 -11.74 -0.89
CA ASN A 82 5.44 -13.14 -0.90
C ASN A 82 4.30 -14.00 -1.47
N SER A 83 3.81 -14.98 -0.72
CA SER A 83 2.68 -15.84 -1.10
C SER A 83 1.33 -15.38 -0.53
N ASN A 84 1.29 -14.24 0.16
CA ASN A 84 0.06 -13.72 0.74
C ASN A 84 -0.68 -12.83 -0.27
N ASN A 85 -1.52 -13.47 -1.08
CA ASN A 85 -2.24 -12.81 -2.17
C ASN A 85 -3.63 -12.38 -1.71
N LEU A 86 -4.01 -11.14 -1.98
CA LEU A 86 -5.37 -10.65 -1.78
C LEU A 86 -5.95 -10.20 -3.12
N SER A 87 -7.06 -10.84 -3.51
CA SER A 87 -7.79 -10.51 -4.74
C SER A 87 -8.87 -9.46 -4.46
N ASN A 88 -9.20 -8.67 -5.48
CA ASN A 88 -10.24 -7.64 -5.40
C ASN A 88 -10.02 -6.72 -4.20
N TYR A 89 -8.83 -6.17 -4.12
CA TYR A 89 -8.43 -5.36 -2.98
C TYR A 89 -8.76 -3.89 -3.22
N THR A 90 -9.49 -3.27 -2.28
CA THR A 90 -9.77 -1.83 -2.32
C THR A 90 -8.68 -1.10 -1.57
N LEU A 91 -7.98 -0.23 -2.29
CA LEU A 91 -6.89 0.59 -1.75
C LEU A 91 -7.19 2.06 -1.93
N GLN A 92 -6.40 2.89 -1.28
CA GLN A 92 -6.46 4.34 -1.44
C GLN A 92 -5.30 4.81 -2.30
N LEU A 93 -5.55 5.82 -3.13
CA LEU A 93 -4.56 6.49 -3.96
C LEU A 93 -4.31 7.89 -3.42
N ALA A 94 -3.07 8.19 -3.11
CA ALA A 94 -2.62 9.51 -2.67
C ALA A 94 -1.14 9.69 -3.02
N MET A 95 -0.58 10.87 -2.77
CA MET A 95 0.84 11.12 -2.98
C MET A 95 1.62 10.65 -1.76
N THR A 96 2.43 9.62 -1.91
CA THR A 96 3.27 9.09 -0.82
C THR A 96 4.76 9.15 -1.14
N LYS A 97 5.15 9.04 -2.41
CA LYS A 97 6.57 8.98 -2.79
C LYS A 97 7.28 10.32 -2.63
N ILE A 98 6.72 11.40 -3.16
CA ILE A 98 7.34 12.73 -3.08
C ILE A 98 7.41 13.21 -1.63
N PRO A 99 6.30 13.22 -0.84
CA PRO A 99 6.38 13.72 0.53
C PRO A 99 7.11 12.79 1.51
N TYR A 100 7.05 11.46 1.33
CA TYR A 100 7.53 10.50 2.34
C TYR A 100 8.56 9.50 1.83
N GLY A 101 8.75 9.36 0.53
CA GLY A 101 9.71 8.43 -0.06
C GLY A 101 9.20 7.00 -0.22
N PHE A 102 7.91 6.73 0.00
CA PHE A 102 7.33 5.39 -0.12
C PHE A 102 6.46 5.26 -1.36
N GLU A 103 6.58 4.13 -2.04
CA GLU A 103 5.72 3.80 -3.18
C GLU A 103 4.32 3.35 -2.73
N ALA A 104 4.24 2.80 -1.53
CA ALA A 104 2.98 2.47 -0.86
C ALA A 104 3.21 2.38 0.64
N ILE A 105 2.11 2.47 1.38
CA ILE A 105 2.06 2.26 2.82
C ILE A 105 1.00 1.19 3.07
N LEU A 106 1.41 0.03 3.59
CA LEU A 106 0.48 -1.04 3.95
C LEU A 106 0.01 -0.85 5.38
N GLY A 107 -1.30 -0.80 5.54
CA GLY A 107 -1.95 -0.62 6.81
C GLY A 107 -2.57 -1.90 7.37
N VAL A 108 -3.27 -1.72 8.47
CA VAL A 108 -3.90 -2.80 9.22
C VAL A 108 -4.93 -3.57 8.39
N ASP A 109 -5.61 -2.91 7.45
CA ASP A 109 -6.56 -3.54 6.53
C ASP A 109 -5.93 -4.69 5.76
N TYR A 110 -4.71 -4.51 5.24
CA TYR A 110 -3.98 -5.58 4.57
C TYR A 110 -3.58 -6.67 5.56
N PHE A 111 -3.00 -6.31 6.70
CA PHE A 111 -2.47 -7.28 7.65
C PHE A 111 -3.55 -8.22 8.20
N ILE A 112 -4.74 -7.68 8.47
CA ILE A 112 -5.87 -8.48 8.95
C ILE A 112 -6.35 -9.44 7.88
N ARG A 113 -6.57 -8.95 6.66
CA ARG A 113 -7.11 -9.78 5.58
C ARG A 113 -6.13 -10.87 5.13
N SER A 114 -4.85 -10.56 5.08
CA SER A 114 -3.82 -11.51 4.67
C SER A 114 -3.31 -12.39 5.82
N GLN A 115 -3.71 -12.08 7.06
CA GLN A 115 -3.19 -12.73 8.26
C GLN A 115 -1.66 -12.65 8.34
N THR A 116 -1.12 -11.51 7.91
CA THR A 116 0.32 -11.27 7.88
C THR A 116 0.89 -11.20 9.30
N ILE A 117 2.01 -11.85 9.50
CA ILE A 117 2.82 -11.75 10.71
C ILE A 117 4.08 -10.95 10.40
N ILE A 118 4.34 -9.92 11.18
CA ILE A 118 5.56 -9.13 11.09
C ILE A 118 6.47 -9.54 12.25
N ASP A 119 7.59 -10.15 11.92
CA ASP A 119 8.57 -10.65 12.90
C ASP A 119 9.79 -9.74 12.93
N PHE A 120 9.82 -8.83 13.89
CA PHE A 120 10.96 -7.93 14.07
C PHE A 120 12.17 -8.59 14.72
N LYS A 121 12.02 -9.79 15.29
CA LYS A 121 13.17 -10.53 15.83
C LYS A 121 14.06 -11.06 14.71
N ASN A 122 13.44 -11.59 13.66
CA ASN A 122 14.13 -12.20 12.51
C ASN A 122 14.11 -11.32 11.27
N PHE A 123 13.46 -10.17 11.31
CA PHE A 123 13.28 -9.24 10.19
C PHE A 123 12.67 -9.93 8.96
N ILE A 124 11.57 -10.63 9.20
CA ILE A 124 10.79 -11.29 8.15
C ILE A 124 9.30 -10.97 8.28
N VAL A 125 8.60 -11.06 7.16
CA VAL A 125 7.14 -10.99 7.09
C VAL A 125 6.63 -12.24 6.39
N TYR A 126 5.55 -12.81 6.91
CA TYR A 126 4.95 -14.04 6.35
C TYR A 126 3.48 -14.19 6.69
#